data_cba754d52da4e002c196d1b53aad3396
#
_entry.id   cba754d52da4e002c196d1b53aad3396
#
_cell.length_a   1.000
_cell.length_b   1.000
_cell.length_c   1.000
_cell.angle_alpha   90.00
_cell.angle_beta   90.00
_cell.angle_gamma   90.00
#
_symmetry.space_group_name_H-M   'P 1'
#
loop_
_entity.id
_entity.type
_entity.pdbx_description
1 polymer ?
#
loop_
_entity_poly.entity_id
_entity_poly.type
_entity_poly.pdbx_seq_one_letter_code
_entity_poly.pdbx_strand_id
1 'polypeptide(L)'
;MSSNDSTAKEQSFLFNVNKIFLVIHLLMLFMFSSLGVDLMAGVSLISICFYFLAFSLTKSEKLSIYVYSVAVEILLYMILAVVCLGIQCNFQLFLIDAMFFLFSMDYVVLRKKKKNHVAILLCCVYAIALIILYMLDGFYAPLYKLDSVVIKSISIAMISGVVFLIITCMMCLLHFMSSEEGAMEKQAQFDALTELPNRFYMMAKLKNLFEAEKQGEYFLAMIDIDDFKKINDSF
;
A
#
# COMPACT_ATOMS: atom_id res chain seq x y z
N MET A 1 19.01 4.81 -10.12
CA MET A 1 17.75 5.54 -9.86
C MET A 1 18.01 6.56 -8.77
N SER A 2 17.87 7.85 -9.01
CA SER A 2 18.16 8.88 -8.01
C SER A 2 17.13 8.79 -6.87
N SER A 3 17.50 9.19 -5.65
CA SER A 3 16.60 9.21 -4.48
C SER A 3 15.34 10.07 -4.74
N ASN A 4 15.43 11.08 -5.59
CA ASN A 4 14.32 11.93 -6.00
C ASN A 4 13.26 11.19 -6.84
N ASP A 5 13.66 10.27 -7.71
CA ASP A 5 12.73 9.53 -8.59
C ASP A 5 11.85 8.54 -7.79
N SER A 6 12.43 7.90 -6.78
CA SER A 6 11.70 7.03 -5.86
C SER A 6 10.66 7.79 -5.03
N THR A 7 11.02 8.96 -4.49
CA THR A 7 10.10 9.77 -3.68
C THR A 7 8.93 10.30 -4.52
N ALA A 8 9.17 10.69 -5.77
CA ALA A 8 8.12 11.12 -6.69
C ALA A 8 7.10 10.01 -6.99
N LYS A 9 7.56 8.77 -7.15
CA LYS A 9 6.68 7.59 -7.34
C LYS A 9 5.82 7.32 -6.10
N GLU A 10 6.43 7.35 -4.90
CA GLU A 10 5.72 7.18 -3.63
C GLU A 10 4.63 8.25 -3.44
N GLN A 11 4.95 9.52 -3.73
CA GLN A 11 3.99 10.63 -3.67
C GLN A 11 2.84 10.45 -4.66
N SER A 12 3.13 10.09 -5.92
CA SER A 12 2.12 9.85 -6.95
C SER A 12 1.20 8.68 -6.57
N PHE A 13 1.76 7.62 -5.99
CA PHE A 13 0.99 6.49 -5.50
C PHE A 13 0.03 6.91 -4.37
N LEU A 14 0.52 7.59 -3.33
CA LEU A 14 -0.31 8.06 -2.22
C LEU A 14 -1.35 9.08 -2.66
N PHE A 15 -1.03 9.93 -3.64
CA PHE A 15 -2.00 10.86 -4.23
C PHE A 15 -3.17 10.11 -4.89
N ASN A 16 -2.93 9.00 -5.59
CA ASN A 16 -3.98 8.18 -6.17
C ASN A 16 -4.79 7.43 -5.10
N VAL A 17 -4.13 6.90 -4.07
CA VAL A 17 -4.79 6.29 -2.91
C VAL A 17 -5.73 7.29 -2.23
N ASN A 18 -5.29 8.53 -2.03
CA ASN A 18 -6.11 9.59 -1.44
C ASN A 18 -7.37 9.91 -2.27
N LYS A 19 -7.28 9.87 -3.60
CA LYS A 19 -8.45 10.02 -4.48
C LYS A 19 -9.46 8.90 -4.27
N ILE A 20 -8.99 7.66 -4.12
CA ILE A 20 -9.85 6.50 -3.90
C ILE A 20 -10.61 6.67 -2.58
N PHE A 21 -9.93 7.03 -1.49
CA PHE A 21 -10.58 7.28 -0.20
C PHE A 21 -11.60 8.42 -0.28
N LEU A 22 -11.28 9.51 -0.98
CA LEU A 22 -12.22 10.59 -1.20
C LEU A 22 -13.49 10.12 -1.91
N VAL A 23 -13.35 9.33 -2.97
CA VAL A 23 -14.49 8.77 -3.71
C VAL A 23 -15.32 7.84 -2.83
N ILE A 24 -14.68 6.99 -2.03
CA ILE A 24 -15.37 6.10 -1.09
C ILE A 24 -16.23 6.92 -0.11
N HIS A 25 -15.69 7.99 0.47
CA HIS A 25 -16.45 8.81 1.43
C HIS A 25 -17.58 9.62 0.78
N LEU A 26 -17.44 10.00 -0.50
CA LEU A 26 -18.54 10.57 -1.27
C LEU A 26 -19.67 9.57 -1.48
N LEU A 27 -19.34 8.31 -1.79
CA LEU A 27 -20.33 7.23 -1.92
C LEU A 27 -20.99 6.91 -0.56
N MET A 28 -20.20 6.90 0.54
CA MET A 28 -20.73 6.70 1.90
C MET A 28 -21.64 7.85 2.32
N LEU A 29 -21.30 9.11 2.02
CA LEU A 29 -22.15 10.26 2.28
C LEU A 29 -23.50 10.11 1.56
N PHE A 30 -23.50 9.74 0.27
CA PHE A 30 -24.73 9.52 -0.48
C PHE A 30 -25.54 8.37 0.12
N MET A 31 -24.91 7.25 0.44
CA MET A 31 -25.59 6.08 1.04
C MET A 31 -26.21 6.44 2.39
N PHE A 32 -25.47 7.03 3.32
CA PHE A 32 -25.98 7.36 4.65
C PHE A 32 -27.07 8.44 4.61
N SER A 33 -26.95 9.43 3.72
CA SER A 33 -28.00 10.44 3.53
C SER A 33 -29.29 9.80 2.98
N SER A 34 -29.19 8.86 2.06
CA SER A 34 -30.38 8.16 1.49
C SER A 34 -31.05 7.22 2.51
N LEU A 35 -30.31 6.72 3.48
CA LEU A 35 -30.82 5.85 4.56
C LEU A 35 -31.29 6.62 5.81
N GLY A 36 -31.15 7.94 5.82
CA GLY A 36 -31.49 8.76 6.99
C GLY A 36 -30.57 8.54 8.20
N VAL A 37 -29.32 8.12 7.95
CA VAL A 37 -28.28 7.93 8.99
C VAL A 37 -27.46 9.21 9.13
N ASP A 38 -28.11 10.27 9.64
CA ASP A 38 -27.58 11.64 9.63
C ASP A 38 -26.22 11.77 10.32
N LEU A 39 -26.00 11.05 11.41
CA LEU A 39 -24.72 11.09 12.12
C LEU A 39 -23.57 10.63 11.21
N MET A 40 -23.74 9.49 10.53
CA MET A 40 -22.70 8.95 9.62
C MET A 40 -22.58 9.78 8.34
N ALA A 41 -23.65 10.39 7.86
CA ALA A 41 -23.59 11.37 6.77
C ALA A 41 -22.71 12.57 7.16
N GLY A 42 -22.90 13.12 8.38
CA GLY A 42 -22.06 14.19 8.91
C GLY A 42 -20.60 13.79 9.07
N VAL A 43 -20.33 12.59 9.59
CA VAL A 43 -18.97 12.04 9.71
C VAL A 43 -18.33 11.87 8.33
N SER A 44 -19.06 11.37 7.33
CA SER A 44 -18.57 11.25 5.95
C SER A 44 -18.18 12.60 5.34
N LEU A 45 -18.97 13.66 5.65
CA LEU A 45 -18.63 15.01 5.21
C LEU A 45 -17.31 15.51 5.84
N ILE A 46 -17.10 15.25 7.14
CA ILE A 46 -15.84 15.56 7.82
C ILE A 46 -14.67 14.81 7.18
N SER A 47 -14.83 13.52 6.88
CA SER A 47 -13.82 12.71 6.20
C SER A 47 -13.51 13.25 4.80
N ILE A 48 -14.51 13.68 4.04
CA ILE A 48 -14.31 14.33 2.73
C ILE A 48 -13.43 15.58 2.89
N CYS A 49 -13.72 16.45 3.85
CA CYS A 49 -12.89 17.61 4.13
C CYS A 49 -11.46 17.22 4.52
N PHE A 50 -11.30 16.18 5.35
CA PHE A 50 -10.00 15.63 5.72
C PHE A 50 -9.22 15.17 4.49
N TYR A 51 -9.81 14.38 3.58
CA TYR A 51 -9.12 13.89 2.38
C TYR A 51 -8.80 15.00 1.37
N PHE A 52 -9.59 16.08 1.33
CA PHE A 52 -9.20 17.28 0.57
C PHE A 52 -7.95 17.94 1.15
N LEU A 53 -7.84 18.09 2.46
CA LEU A 53 -6.65 18.64 3.11
C LEU A 53 -5.45 17.68 2.98
N ALA A 54 -5.70 16.37 3.04
CA ALA A 54 -4.69 15.34 2.94
C ALA A 54 -3.95 15.31 1.60
N PHE A 55 -4.50 15.88 0.51
CA PHE A 55 -3.76 16.06 -0.74
C PHE A 55 -2.47 16.89 -0.58
N SER A 56 -2.43 17.82 0.35
CA SER A 56 -1.22 18.59 0.64
C SER A 56 -0.13 17.71 1.29
N LEU A 57 -0.56 16.75 2.13
CA LEU A 57 0.35 15.83 2.82
C LEU A 57 0.99 14.81 1.86
N THR A 58 0.27 14.37 0.82
CA THR A 58 0.82 13.43 -0.18
C THR A 58 1.96 14.02 -1.00
N LYS A 59 2.05 15.35 -1.07
CA LYS A 59 3.12 16.08 -1.78
C LYS A 59 4.29 16.47 -0.85
N SER A 60 4.15 16.25 0.45
CA SER A 60 5.18 16.61 1.43
C SER A 60 6.22 15.50 1.56
N GLU A 61 7.39 15.83 2.11
CA GLU A 61 8.42 14.83 2.46
C GLU A 61 8.02 13.97 3.68
N LYS A 62 6.95 14.37 4.39
CA LYS A 62 6.47 13.70 5.61
C LYS A 62 5.32 12.75 5.31
N LEU A 63 5.50 11.85 4.34
CA LEU A 63 4.47 10.87 3.91
C LEU A 63 3.94 10.00 5.06
N SER A 64 4.76 9.76 6.09
CA SER A 64 4.34 9.03 7.29
C SER A 64 3.20 9.70 8.03
N ILE A 65 3.14 11.04 8.05
CA ILE A 65 2.03 11.77 8.68
C ILE A 65 0.72 11.47 7.94
N TYR A 66 0.75 11.47 6.61
CA TYR A 66 -0.40 11.10 5.80
C TYR A 66 -0.87 9.67 6.15
N VAL A 67 0.02 8.68 6.08
CA VAL A 67 -0.33 7.27 6.32
C VAL A 67 -0.96 7.08 7.70
N TYR A 68 -0.38 7.66 8.74
CA TYR A 68 -0.90 7.49 10.11
C TYR A 68 -2.19 8.28 10.36
N SER A 69 -2.35 9.47 9.76
CA SER A 69 -3.58 10.23 9.90
C SER A 69 -4.77 9.52 9.22
N VAL A 70 -4.54 8.94 8.04
CA VAL A 70 -5.53 8.10 7.36
C VAL A 70 -5.87 6.86 8.20
N ALA A 71 -4.87 6.22 8.79
CA ALA A 71 -5.10 5.07 9.66
C ALA A 71 -6.01 5.45 10.85
N VAL A 72 -5.73 6.53 11.55
CA VAL A 72 -6.57 6.97 12.67
C VAL A 72 -8.00 7.31 12.21
N GLU A 73 -8.14 7.96 11.06
CA GLU A 73 -9.44 8.29 10.49
C GLU A 73 -10.26 7.02 10.20
N ILE A 74 -9.69 6.02 9.52
CA ILE A 74 -10.37 4.74 9.24
C ILE A 74 -10.81 4.05 10.53
N LEU A 75 -9.96 4.00 11.56
CA LEU A 75 -10.29 3.39 12.85
C LEU A 75 -11.54 4.03 13.46
N LEU A 76 -11.54 5.36 13.57
CA LEU A 76 -12.64 6.11 14.17
C LEU A 76 -13.92 5.97 13.37
N TYR A 77 -13.82 6.06 12.04
CA TYR A 77 -14.94 5.93 11.13
C TYR A 77 -15.62 4.55 11.25
N MET A 78 -14.83 3.46 11.25
CA MET A 78 -15.38 2.10 11.34
C MET A 78 -16.01 1.82 12.71
N ILE A 79 -15.41 2.28 13.81
CA ILE A 79 -16.01 2.16 15.15
C ILE A 79 -17.37 2.89 15.18
N LEU A 80 -17.43 4.13 14.68
CA LEU A 80 -18.66 4.90 14.65
C LEU A 80 -19.73 4.25 13.76
N ALA A 81 -19.36 3.72 12.60
CA ALA A 81 -20.27 3.01 11.72
C ALA A 81 -20.90 1.78 12.40
N VAL A 82 -20.09 1.01 13.14
CA VAL A 82 -20.61 -0.14 13.90
C VAL A 82 -21.52 0.29 15.05
N VAL A 83 -21.19 1.34 15.78
CA VAL A 83 -22.05 1.89 16.84
C VAL A 83 -23.38 2.39 16.28
N CYS A 84 -23.36 3.02 15.11
CA CYS A 84 -24.58 3.54 14.46
C CYS A 84 -25.47 2.44 13.89
N LEU A 85 -24.91 1.45 13.21
CA LEU A 85 -25.65 0.50 12.38
C LEU A 85 -25.63 -0.95 12.88
N GLY A 86 -24.78 -1.24 13.85
CA GLY A 86 -24.55 -2.60 14.36
C GLY A 86 -23.54 -3.40 13.56
N ILE A 87 -23.02 -4.45 14.17
CA ILE A 87 -21.99 -5.32 13.61
C ILE A 87 -22.48 -6.11 12.39
N GLN A 88 -23.79 -6.31 12.25
CA GLN A 88 -24.41 -7.06 11.15
C GLN A 88 -24.21 -6.39 9.79
N CYS A 89 -23.92 -5.10 9.74
CA CYS A 89 -23.59 -4.37 8.53
C CYS A 89 -22.14 -4.59 8.04
N ASN A 90 -21.29 -5.26 8.83
CA ASN A 90 -19.92 -5.68 8.50
C ASN A 90 -18.90 -4.55 8.25
N PHE A 91 -19.14 -3.33 8.73
CA PHE A 91 -18.16 -2.22 8.65
C PHE A 91 -16.85 -2.55 9.36
N GLN A 92 -16.90 -3.30 10.48
CA GLN A 92 -15.71 -3.70 11.25
C GLN A 92 -14.70 -4.50 10.43
N LEU A 93 -15.09 -5.17 9.35
CA LEU A 93 -14.19 -5.94 8.51
C LEU A 93 -13.15 -5.06 7.79
N PHE A 94 -13.47 -3.77 7.55
CA PHE A 94 -12.49 -2.82 7.01
C PHE A 94 -11.31 -2.53 7.94
N LEU A 95 -11.41 -2.88 9.24
CA LEU A 95 -10.24 -2.84 10.14
C LEU A 95 -9.17 -3.85 9.72
N ILE A 96 -9.56 -4.97 9.10
CA ILE A 96 -8.63 -5.98 8.54
C ILE A 96 -7.94 -5.37 7.31
N ASP A 97 -8.70 -4.73 6.42
CA ASP A 97 -8.13 -4.01 5.26
C ASP A 97 -7.14 -2.93 5.68
N ALA A 98 -7.48 -2.18 6.72
CA ALA A 98 -6.63 -1.13 7.25
C ALA A 98 -5.32 -1.66 7.83
N MET A 99 -5.32 -2.85 8.46
CA MET A 99 -4.09 -3.53 8.88
C MET A 99 -3.22 -3.89 7.67
N PHE A 100 -3.83 -4.44 6.62
CA PHE A 100 -3.15 -4.79 5.37
C PHE A 100 -2.58 -3.54 4.67
N PHE A 101 -3.37 -2.46 4.63
CA PHE A 101 -2.93 -1.17 4.11
C PHE A 101 -1.73 -0.62 4.88
N LEU A 102 -1.77 -0.61 6.21
CA LEU A 102 -0.67 -0.15 7.05
C LEU A 102 0.60 -0.97 6.81
N PHE A 103 0.49 -2.29 6.76
CA PHE A 103 1.62 -3.17 6.48
C PHE A 103 2.23 -2.89 5.11
N SER A 104 1.40 -2.74 4.08
CA SER A 104 1.84 -2.42 2.73
C SER A 104 2.52 -1.05 2.66
N MET A 105 1.97 -0.05 3.36
CA MET A 105 2.53 1.30 3.40
C MET A 105 3.84 1.35 4.18
N ASP A 106 3.97 0.58 5.26
CA ASP A 106 5.23 0.44 5.99
C ASP A 106 6.32 -0.12 5.07
N TYR A 107 5.99 -1.12 4.27
CA TYR A 107 6.91 -1.70 3.31
C TYR A 107 7.26 -0.74 2.16
N VAL A 108 6.27 -0.09 1.53
CA VAL A 108 6.45 0.71 0.31
C VAL A 108 7.04 2.10 0.61
N VAL A 109 6.53 2.77 1.66
CA VAL A 109 6.79 4.20 1.90
C VAL A 109 7.73 4.43 3.08
N LEU A 110 7.62 3.60 4.13
CA LEU A 110 8.29 3.84 5.41
C LEU A 110 9.59 3.05 5.58
N ARG A 111 9.84 2.04 4.74
CA ARG A 111 11.01 1.15 4.80
C ARG A 111 12.37 1.86 4.86
N LYS A 112 12.48 3.04 4.24
CA LYS A 112 13.71 3.85 4.26
C LYS A 112 13.99 4.49 5.62
N LYS A 113 13.00 4.57 6.50
CA LYS A 113 13.14 5.08 7.86
C LYS A 113 13.25 3.90 8.80
N LYS A 114 14.33 3.83 9.61
CA LYS A 114 14.60 2.82 10.66
C LYS A 114 13.31 2.24 11.26
N LYS A 115 13.30 0.91 11.53
CA LYS A 115 12.23 0.09 12.16
C LYS A 115 11.09 0.91 12.78
N ASN A 116 9.98 0.97 12.10
CA ASN A 116 8.88 1.81 12.51
C ASN A 116 7.88 1.00 13.34
N HIS A 117 8.03 1.02 14.65
CA HIS A 117 7.13 0.31 15.58
C HIS A 117 5.71 0.88 15.57
N VAL A 118 5.49 2.06 14.98
CA VAL A 118 4.16 2.72 14.97
C VAL A 118 3.16 1.94 14.11
N ALA A 119 3.56 1.41 12.97
CA ALA A 119 2.68 0.59 12.13
C ALA A 119 2.25 -0.69 12.87
N ILE A 120 3.17 -1.37 13.54
CA ILE A 120 2.87 -2.57 14.34
C ILE A 120 1.92 -2.21 15.50
N LEU A 121 2.18 -1.12 16.21
CA LEU A 121 1.32 -0.65 17.30
C LEU A 121 -0.10 -0.37 16.79
N LEU A 122 -0.26 0.32 15.68
CA LEU A 122 -1.56 0.58 15.07
C LEU A 122 -2.27 -0.71 14.64
N CYS A 123 -1.56 -1.67 14.06
CA CYS A 123 -2.14 -2.98 13.75
C CYS A 123 -2.66 -3.69 15.02
N CYS A 124 -1.92 -3.63 16.13
CA CYS A 124 -2.41 -4.15 17.41
C CYS A 124 -3.67 -3.41 17.89
N VAL A 125 -3.73 -2.09 17.76
CA VAL A 125 -4.92 -1.30 18.12
C VAL A 125 -6.12 -1.70 17.26
N TYR A 126 -5.95 -1.90 15.95
CA TYR A 126 -7.04 -2.38 15.09
C TYR A 126 -7.52 -3.77 15.49
N ALA A 127 -6.60 -4.70 15.77
CA ALA A 127 -6.97 -6.05 16.21
C ALA A 127 -7.75 -6.02 17.53
N ILE A 128 -7.31 -5.21 18.49
CA ILE A 128 -7.99 -5.02 19.77
C ILE A 128 -9.37 -4.39 19.55
N ALA A 129 -9.47 -3.35 18.72
CA ALA A 129 -10.75 -2.70 18.39
C ALA A 129 -11.73 -3.71 17.77
N LEU A 130 -11.27 -4.53 16.83
CA LEU A 130 -12.08 -5.57 16.20
C LEU A 130 -12.61 -6.58 17.24
N ILE A 131 -11.76 -7.07 18.13
CA ILE A 131 -12.15 -7.99 19.21
C ILE A 131 -13.18 -7.34 20.13
N ILE A 132 -12.95 -6.09 20.54
CA ILE A 132 -13.87 -5.36 21.42
C ILE A 132 -15.23 -5.19 20.75
N LEU A 133 -15.28 -4.82 19.46
CA LEU A 133 -16.55 -4.66 18.74
C LEU A 133 -17.34 -5.97 18.69
N TYR A 134 -16.69 -7.11 18.49
CA TYR A 134 -17.35 -8.41 18.53
C TYR A 134 -17.79 -8.83 19.94
N MET A 135 -17.01 -8.49 20.97
CA MET A 135 -17.37 -8.79 22.36
C MET A 135 -18.54 -7.94 22.85
N LEU A 136 -18.68 -6.73 22.32
CA LEU A 136 -19.78 -5.83 22.68
C LEU A 136 -21.07 -6.10 21.92
N ASP A 137 -21.05 -6.99 20.92
CA ASP A 137 -22.27 -7.37 20.18
C ASP A 137 -23.30 -7.97 21.13
N GLY A 138 -24.53 -7.51 21.01
CA GLY A 138 -25.63 -7.89 21.93
C GLY A 138 -25.72 -7.10 23.24
N PHE A 139 -24.67 -6.35 23.64
CA PHE A 139 -24.71 -5.50 24.84
C PHE A 139 -25.31 -4.11 24.57
N TYR A 140 -25.34 -3.68 23.30
CA TYR A 140 -25.94 -2.40 22.93
C TYR A 140 -26.83 -2.55 21.68
N ALA A 141 -27.84 -1.70 21.56
CA ALA A 141 -28.64 -1.60 20.36
C ALA A 141 -28.04 -0.54 19.43
N PRO A 142 -27.99 -0.79 18.10
CA PRO A 142 -27.55 0.22 17.14
C PRO A 142 -28.39 1.50 17.25
N LEU A 143 -27.76 2.65 17.02
CA LEU A 143 -28.45 3.95 17.07
C LEU A 143 -29.54 4.07 16.00
N TYR A 144 -29.34 3.45 14.86
CA TYR A 144 -30.29 3.45 13.75
C TYR A 144 -30.77 2.03 13.46
N LYS A 145 -32.10 1.85 13.46
CA LYS A 145 -32.71 0.57 13.10
C LYS A 145 -33.02 0.57 11.61
N LEU A 146 -32.36 -0.30 10.88
CA LEU A 146 -32.57 -0.51 9.45
C LEU A 146 -33.36 -1.80 9.21
N ASP A 147 -34.08 -1.85 8.10
CA ASP A 147 -34.76 -3.07 7.66
C ASP A 147 -33.77 -4.20 7.37
N SER A 148 -34.16 -5.43 7.62
CA SER A 148 -33.31 -6.61 7.44
C SER A 148 -32.79 -6.79 6.01
N VAL A 149 -33.56 -6.35 5.01
CA VAL A 149 -33.15 -6.37 3.60
C VAL A 149 -32.03 -5.36 3.35
N VAL A 150 -32.17 -4.15 3.92
CA VAL A 150 -31.15 -3.09 3.83
C VAL A 150 -29.85 -3.53 4.51
N ILE A 151 -29.93 -4.11 5.72
CA ILE A 151 -28.78 -4.64 6.45
C ILE A 151 -28.04 -5.69 5.60
N LYS A 152 -28.76 -6.65 5.02
CA LYS A 152 -28.16 -7.68 4.16
C LYS A 152 -27.50 -7.08 2.92
N SER A 153 -28.13 -6.10 2.29
CA SER A 153 -27.57 -5.42 1.12
C SER A 153 -26.29 -4.68 1.44
N ILE A 154 -26.27 -3.94 2.55
CA ILE A 154 -25.06 -3.26 3.05
C ILE A 154 -23.97 -4.28 3.39
N SER A 155 -24.32 -5.34 4.12
CA SER A 155 -23.39 -6.40 4.51
C SER A 155 -22.70 -7.03 3.29
N ILE A 156 -23.48 -7.38 2.24
CA ILE A 156 -22.91 -7.94 1.01
C ILE A 156 -21.99 -6.92 0.33
N ALA A 157 -22.41 -5.67 0.25
CA ALA A 157 -21.57 -4.60 -0.34
C ALA A 157 -20.27 -4.40 0.43
N MET A 158 -20.32 -4.39 1.78
CA MET A 158 -19.14 -4.25 2.62
C MET A 158 -18.18 -5.44 2.48
N ILE A 159 -18.68 -6.67 2.54
CA ILE A 159 -17.85 -7.87 2.35
C ILE A 159 -17.21 -7.87 0.95
N SER A 160 -17.97 -7.53 -0.08
CA SER A 160 -17.44 -7.43 -1.45
C SER A 160 -16.37 -6.35 -1.57
N GLY A 161 -16.57 -5.20 -0.90
CA GLY A 161 -15.61 -4.10 -0.83
C GLY A 161 -14.30 -4.52 -0.16
N VAL A 162 -14.38 -5.18 0.99
CA VAL A 162 -13.22 -5.72 1.73
C VAL A 162 -12.43 -6.69 0.85
N VAL A 163 -13.09 -7.68 0.23
CA VAL A 163 -12.42 -8.64 -0.66
C VAL A 163 -11.74 -7.93 -1.83
N PHE A 164 -12.42 -6.97 -2.45
CA PHE A 164 -11.88 -6.19 -3.56
C PHE A 164 -10.65 -5.37 -3.14
N LEU A 165 -10.69 -4.71 -1.99
CA LEU A 165 -9.58 -3.91 -1.49
C LEU A 165 -8.37 -4.77 -1.09
N ILE A 166 -8.58 -5.93 -0.44
CA ILE A 166 -7.49 -6.87 -0.13
C ILE A 166 -6.80 -7.33 -1.42
N ILE A 167 -7.56 -7.75 -2.43
CA ILE A 167 -7.00 -8.18 -3.71
C ILE A 167 -6.21 -7.05 -4.36
N THR A 168 -6.77 -5.84 -4.40
CA THR A 168 -6.11 -4.66 -4.99
C THR A 168 -4.82 -4.32 -4.25
N CYS A 169 -4.85 -4.31 -2.93
CA CYS A 169 -3.67 -4.04 -2.10
C CYS A 169 -2.58 -5.10 -2.30
N MET A 170 -2.96 -6.38 -2.37
CA MET A 170 -2.05 -7.49 -2.64
C MET A 170 -1.41 -7.36 -4.02
N MET A 171 -2.19 -7.06 -5.07
CA MET A 171 -1.67 -6.87 -6.43
C MET A 171 -0.69 -5.69 -6.49
N CYS A 172 -1.00 -4.57 -5.83
CA CYS A 172 -0.10 -3.42 -5.74
C CYS A 172 1.21 -3.78 -5.03
N LEU A 173 1.14 -4.52 -3.93
CA LEU A 173 2.32 -4.94 -3.16
C LEU A 173 3.21 -5.88 -3.99
N LEU A 174 2.62 -6.89 -4.64
CA LEU A 174 3.35 -7.82 -5.51
C LEU A 174 4.02 -7.11 -6.68
N HIS A 175 3.31 -6.17 -7.32
CA HIS A 175 3.88 -5.35 -8.40
C HIS A 175 5.08 -4.52 -7.91
N PHE A 176 4.96 -3.92 -6.73
CA PHE A 176 6.06 -3.15 -6.14
C PHE A 176 7.26 -4.04 -5.82
N MET A 177 7.05 -5.21 -5.21
CA MET A 177 8.11 -6.19 -4.90
C MET A 177 8.84 -6.64 -6.16
N SER A 178 8.11 -7.04 -7.21
CA SER A 178 8.68 -7.46 -8.49
C SER A 178 9.50 -6.34 -9.16
N SER A 179 9.04 -5.09 -9.06
CA SER A 179 9.79 -3.93 -9.58
C SER A 179 11.11 -3.70 -8.81
N GLU A 180 11.12 -3.91 -7.49
CA GLU A 180 12.34 -3.81 -6.69
C GLU A 180 13.34 -4.94 -7.00
N GLU A 181 12.85 -6.18 -7.12
CA GLU A 181 13.69 -7.32 -7.49
C GLU A 181 14.38 -7.10 -8.83
N GLY A 182 13.65 -6.65 -9.85
CA GLY A 182 14.23 -6.32 -11.15
C GLY A 182 15.27 -5.18 -11.11
N ALA A 183 15.07 -4.19 -10.20
CA ALA A 183 16.06 -3.13 -9.99
C ALA A 183 17.33 -3.65 -9.30
N MET A 184 17.17 -4.50 -8.28
CA MET A 184 18.31 -5.13 -7.58
C MET A 184 19.08 -6.07 -8.51
N GLU A 185 18.38 -6.84 -9.34
CA GLU A 185 18.99 -7.72 -10.33
C GLU A 185 19.84 -6.93 -11.34
N LYS A 186 19.33 -5.80 -11.86
CA LYS A 186 20.11 -4.91 -12.73
C LYS A 186 21.36 -4.38 -12.03
N GLN A 187 21.26 -3.95 -10.76
CA GLN A 187 22.42 -3.48 -10.00
C GLN A 187 23.45 -4.58 -9.77
N ALA A 188 23.00 -5.83 -9.58
CA ALA A 188 23.88 -6.97 -9.42
C ALA A 188 24.55 -7.42 -10.74
N GLN A 189 24.01 -7.04 -11.90
CA GLN A 189 24.46 -7.48 -13.22
C GLN A 189 25.34 -6.46 -13.96
N PHE A 190 25.30 -5.17 -13.56
CA PHE A 190 26.04 -4.11 -14.25
C PHE A 190 27.03 -3.44 -13.30
N ASP A 191 28.16 -3.00 -13.85
CA ASP A 191 29.15 -2.21 -13.14
C ASP A 191 28.63 -0.77 -12.92
N ALA A 192 28.73 -0.26 -11.68
CA ALA A 192 28.12 1.02 -11.30
C ALA A 192 28.82 2.24 -11.94
N LEU A 193 30.08 2.11 -12.38
CA LEU A 193 30.86 3.20 -12.96
C LEU A 193 30.71 3.28 -14.47
N THR A 194 30.77 2.13 -15.13
CA THR A 194 30.82 2.03 -16.60
C THR A 194 29.46 1.70 -17.20
N GLU A 195 28.48 1.28 -16.39
CA GLU A 195 27.18 0.74 -16.80
C GLU A 195 27.29 -0.48 -17.77
N LEU A 196 28.46 -1.08 -17.88
CA LEU A 196 28.69 -2.29 -18.65
C LEU A 196 28.28 -3.54 -17.86
N PRO A 197 27.90 -4.63 -18.54
CA PRO A 197 27.67 -5.91 -17.90
C PRO A 197 28.89 -6.36 -17.10
N ASN A 198 28.71 -6.67 -15.83
CA ASN A 198 29.78 -7.14 -14.97
C ASN A 198 30.05 -8.66 -15.19
N ARG A 199 31.07 -9.17 -14.50
CA ARG A 199 31.46 -10.59 -14.58
C ARG A 199 30.29 -11.54 -14.28
N PHE A 200 29.43 -11.19 -13.32
CA PHE A 200 28.30 -12.05 -12.94
C PHE A 200 27.31 -12.20 -14.10
N TYR A 201 26.92 -11.10 -14.73
CA TYR A 201 26.06 -11.12 -15.93
C TYR A 201 26.68 -11.92 -17.07
N MET A 202 27.96 -11.68 -17.35
CA MET A 202 28.66 -12.39 -18.44
C MET A 202 28.69 -13.89 -18.21
N MET A 203 28.98 -14.34 -16.98
CA MET A 203 29.02 -15.78 -16.66
C MET A 203 27.63 -16.43 -16.79
N ALA A 204 26.57 -15.75 -16.32
CA ALA A 204 25.20 -16.22 -16.47
C ALA A 204 24.80 -16.32 -17.97
N LYS A 205 25.17 -15.31 -18.76
CA LYS A 205 24.89 -15.29 -20.20
C LYS A 205 25.62 -16.41 -20.94
N LEU A 206 26.89 -16.63 -20.63
CA LEU A 206 27.69 -17.73 -21.20
C LEU A 206 27.09 -19.09 -20.83
N LYS A 207 26.71 -19.29 -19.55
CA LYS A 207 26.06 -20.53 -19.12
C LYS A 207 24.81 -20.81 -19.94
N ASN A 208 23.92 -19.80 -20.08
CA ASN A 208 22.69 -19.93 -20.87
C ASN A 208 22.98 -20.23 -22.35
N LEU A 209 24.06 -19.69 -22.94
CA LEU A 209 24.46 -20.00 -24.33
C LEU A 209 24.94 -21.44 -24.48
N PHE A 210 25.67 -21.98 -23.50
CA PHE A 210 26.11 -23.36 -23.50
C PHE A 210 25.01 -24.38 -23.23
N GLU A 211 24.02 -24.01 -22.40
CA GLU A 211 22.85 -24.87 -22.07
C GLU A 211 21.76 -24.81 -23.16
N ALA A 212 21.73 -23.75 -23.97
CA ALA A 212 20.75 -23.63 -25.04
C ALA A 212 21.21 -24.54 -26.22
N GLU A 213 20.39 -25.54 -26.59
CA GLU A 213 20.60 -26.41 -27.77
C GLU A 213 20.55 -25.65 -29.12
N LYS A 214 20.85 -24.35 -29.12
CA LYS A 214 20.84 -23.54 -30.33
C LYS A 214 22.13 -23.82 -31.12
N GLN A 215 22.00 -24.42 -32.29
CA GLN A 215 23.06 -24.52 -33.27
C GLN A 215 23.48 -23.11 -33.73
N GLY A 216 24.69 -22.72 -33.41
CA GLY A 216 25.29 -21.44 -33.81
C GLY A 216 26.77 -21.43 -33.43
N GLU A 217 27.58 -20.73 -34.21
CA GLU A 217 28.96 -20.46 -33.86
C GLU A 217 29.02 -19.20 -33.00
N TYR A 218 29.69 -19.30 -31.86
CA TYR A 218 29.89 -18.18 -30.94
C TYR A 218 31.39 -17.94 -30.78
N PHE A 219 31.78 -16.67 -30.79
CA PHE A 219 33.16 -16.25 -30.54
C PHE A 219 33.20 -15.50 -29.21
N LEU A 220 34.17 -15.84 -28.37
CA LEU A 220 34.45 -15.13 -27.13
C LEU A 220 35.78 -14.40 -27.26
N ALA A 221 35.79 -13.08 -27.13
CA ALA A 221 36.98 -12.26 -27.06
C ALA A 221 37.24 -11.84 -25.60
N MET A 222 38.47 -12.01 -25.13
CA MET A 222 38.92 -11.51 -23.85
C MET A 222 39.90 -10.36 -24.11
N ILE A 223 39.63 -9.19 -23.54
CA ILE A 223 40.43 -7.97 -23.73
C ILE A 223 40.84 -7.48 -22.35
N ASP A 224 42.10 -7.10 -22.20
CA ASP A 224 42.65 -6.51 -21.00
C ASP A 224 43.43 -5.24 -21.35
N ILE A 225 43.56 -4.31 -20.41
CA ILE A 225 44.31 -3.07 -20.59
C ILE A 225 45.67 -3.23 -19.93
N ASP A 226 46.71 -3.19 -20.74
CA ASP A 226 48.09 -3.27 -20.28
C ASP A 226 48.41 -2.09 -19.33
N ASP A 227 49.07 -2.42 -18.21
CA ASP A 227 49.51 -1.46 -17.22
C ASP A 227 48.39 -0.56 -16.62
N PHE A 228 47.10 -1.01 -16.66
CA PHE A 228 45.94 -0.23 -16.14
C PHE A 228 46.19 0.36 -14.74
N LYS A 229 46.80 -0.42 -13.84
CA LYS A 229 47.11 0.05 -12.49
C LYS A 229 48.02 1.27 -12.49
N LYS A 230 49.08 1.29 -13.32
CA LYS A 230 49.98 2.44 -13.43
C LYS A 230 49.28 3.68 -13.94
N ILE A 231 48.39 3.50 -14.91
CA ILE A 231 47.57 4.61 -15.46
C ILE A 231 46.64 5.15 -14.36
N ASN A 232 45.92 4.29 -13.67
CA ASN A 232 44.97 4.70 -12.61
C ASN A 232 45.65 5.35 -11.40
N ASP A 233 46.85 4.93 -11.05
CA ASP A 233 47.62 5.50 -9.93
C ASP A 233 48.29 6.86 -10.32
N SER A 234 48.27 7.24 -11.60
CA SER A 234 48.88 8.47 -12.12
C SER A 234 47.90 9.63 -12.30
N PHE A 235 46.60 9.37 -12.21
CA PHE A 235 45.50 10.33 -12.28
C PHE A 235 44.65 10.33 -11.01
#